data_be7a68cc6bba398f69c7a0f54f74b881
#
_entry.id   be7a68cc6bba398f69c7a0f54f74b881
#
_cell.length_a   1.000
_cell.length_b   1.000
_cell.length_c   1.000
_cell.angle_alpha   90.00
_cell.angle_beta   90.00
_cell.angle_gamma   90.00
#
_symmetry.space_group_name_H-M   'P 1'
#
loop_
_entity.id
_entity.type
_entity.pdbx_description
1 polymer ?
#
loop_
_entity_poly.entity_id
_entity_poly.type
_entity_poly.pdbx_seq_one_letter_code
_entity_poly.pdbx_strand_id
1 'polypeptide(L)'
;MIYLDHAATTPTHDTALEVFVNVSKHYYGNPSSLHDIGAEAKQLLEASRRTLAKILNAETDEIIFTGGGSESNQLAIKALLSSVDSTKNHLIVSEVEHSSVRNLFEQLERSGFIVSKIGVDSLGRISINELENLITERTALISIQHANSETGVIQDVEKIGLLTKKHGLLFHSDCVQTFCKIGIESKWFDAVSVSSHKVYGPKGVGAFYLSKSIDFKPEVPGTSQEKGIKAGTQNVAGIASFATAAKLTYANRADEYVRLTMLRSKIIDGFKNSGIECVDEGSTENKLSNILGLRFIGMEG
;
A
#
# COMPACT_ATOMS: atom_id res chain seq x y z
N MET A 1 13.00 -22.74 14.02
CA MET A 1 13.23 -21.95 12.77
C MET A 1 13.06 -20.49 13.11
N ILE A 2 13.96 -19.62 12.67
CA ILE A 2 13.82 -18.16 12.79
C ILE A 2 13.37 -17.65 11.42
N TYR A 3 12.17 -17.06 11.34
CA TYR A 3 11.62 -16.48 10.11
C TYR A 3 11.96 -14.99 10.06
N LEU A 4 12.68 -14.56 9.03
CA LEU A 4 13.16 -13.17 8.87
C LEU A 4 12.55 -12.47 7.64
N ASP A 5 11.71 -13.14 6.86
CA ASP A 5 11.12 -12.59 5.64
C ASP A 5 9.74 -11.94 5.89
N HIS A 6 9.65 -11.09 6.91
CA HIS A 6 8.41 -10.35 7.23
C HIS A 6 8.04 -9.30 6.17
N ALA A 7 8.97 -8.91 5.33
CA ALA A 7 8.68 -8.05 4.18
C ALA A 7 7.85 -8.76 3.10
N ALA A 8 8.00 -10.09 2.97
CA ALA A 8 7.17 -10.90 2.06
C ALA A 8 5.78 -11.17 2.63
N THR A 9 5.68 -11.58 3.89
CA THR A 9 4.41 -11.81 4.59
C THR A 9 4.64 -11.92 6.09
N THR A 10 3.61 -11.65 6.89
CA THR A 10 3.66 -11.82 8.34
C THR A 10 2.70 -12.94 8.80
N PRO A 11 2.94 -13.59 9.96
CA PRO A 11 1.93 -14.42 10.60
C PRO A 11 0.74 -13.54 11.00
N THR A 12 -0.46 -14.12 11.02
CA THR A 12 -1.63 -13.40 11.55
C THR A 12 -1.50 -13.28 13.08
N HIS A 13 -1.73 -12.08 13.61
CA HIS A 13 -1.72 -11.84 15.05
C HIS A 13 -2.85 -12.62 15.73
N ASP A 14 -2.58 -13.22 16.91
CA ASP A 14 -3.53 -14.09 17.62
C ASP A 14 -4.89 -13.40 17.84
N THR A 15 -4.90 -12.16 18.33
CA THR A 15 -6.14 -11.39 18.51
C THR A 15 -6.89 -11.15 17.18
N ALA A 16 -6.16 -10.93 16.07
CA ALA A 16 -6.78 -10.79 14.77
C ALA A 16 -7.36 -12.12 14.26
N LEU A 17 -6.70 -13.24 14.57
CA LEU A 17 -7.21 -14.58 14.27
C LEU A 17 -8.46 -14.92 15.09
N GLU A 18 -8.48 -14.58 16.39
CA GLU A 18 -9.65 -14.72 17.25
C GLU A 18 -10.84 -13.92 16.70
N VAL A 19 -10.62 -12.68 16.26
CA VAL A 19 -11.65 -11.84 15.62
C VAL A 19 -12.14 -12.50 14.33
N PHE A 20 -11.25 -13.02 13.48
CA PHE A 20 -11.63 -13.72 12.27
C PHE A 20 -12.58 -14.92 12.57
N VAL A 21 -12.20 -15.76 13.53
CA VAL A 21 -13.00 -16.94 13.92
C VAL A 21 -14.35 -16.53 14.51
N ASN A 22 -14.35 -15.54 15.42
CA ASN A 22 -15.57 -15.05 16.07
C ASN A 22 -16.55 -14.46 15.05
N VAL A 23 -16.06 -13.59 14.16
CA VAL A 23 -16.90 -12.96 13.11
C VAL A 23 -17.43 -13.99 12.13
N SER A 24 -16.61 -14.98 11.73
CA SER A 24 -17.05 -16.05 10.84
C SER A 24 -18.18 -16.89 11.44
N LYS A 25 -18.22 -17.06 12.76
CA LYS A 25 -19.24 -17.86 13.47
C LYS A 25 -20.51 -17.07 13.76
N HIS A 26 -20.40 -15.81 14.15
CA HIS A 26 -21.50 -15.05 14.75
C HIS A 26 -22.00 -13.88 13.90
N TYR A 27 -21.20 -13.39 12.93
CA TYR A 27 -21.54 -12.25 12.06
C TYR A 27 -21.43 -12.62 10.57
N TYR A 28 -21.93 -13.80 10.23
CA TYR A 28 -21.82 -14.39 8.90
C TYR A 28 -22.80 -13.81 7.87
N GLY A 29 -23.63 -12.85 8.27
CA GLY A 29 -24.63 -12.25 7.39
C GLY A 29 -24.01 -11.51 6.19
N ASN A 30 -24.78 -11.46 5.10
CA ASN A 30 -24.42 -10.63 3.96
C ASN A 30 -24.71 -9.15 4.29
N PRO A 31 -23.71 -8.25 4.27
CA PRO A 31 -23.89 -6.83 4.59
C PRO A 31 -24.92 -6.10 3.69
N SER A 32 -25.25 -6.68 2.53
CA SER A 32 -26.25 -6.12 1.61
C SER A 32 -27.69 -6.56 1.92
N SER A 33 -27.88 -7.51 2.85
CA SER A 33 -29.21 -8.02 3.23
C SER A 33 -29.92 -7.04 4.17
N LEU A 34 -31.26 -6.91 4.03
CA LEU A 34 -32.07 -5.94 4.78
C LEU A 34 -32.54 -6.44 6.16
N HIS A 35 -32.28 -7.72 6.50
CA HIS A 35 -32.63 -8.28 7.81
C HIS A 35 -31.51 -8.03 8.85
N ASP A 36 -31.83 -8.26 10.13
CA ASP A 36 -30.97 -7.90 11.28
C ASP A 36 -29.54 -8.52 11.20
N ILE A 37 -29.41 -9.79 10.80
CA ILE A 37 -28.12 -10.46 10.66
C ILE A 37 -27.24 -9.77 9.59
N GLY A 38 -27.85 -9.29 8.51
CA GLY A 38 -27.14 -8.51 7.49
C GLY A 38 -26.74 -7.12 8.02
N ALA A 39 -27.62 -6.48 8.81
CA ALA A 39 -27.35 -5.19 9.42
C ALA A 39 -26.18 -5.24 10.42
N GLU A 40 -26.08 -6.30 11.23
CA GLU A 40 -24.96 -6.53 12.15
C GLU A 40 -23.62 -6.69 11.38
N ALA A 41 -23.62 -7.50 10.33
CA ALA A 41 -22.43 -7.68 9.47
C ALA A 41 -22.03 -6.34 8.81
N LYS A 42 -23.00 -5.53 8.37
CA LYS A 42 -22.77 -4.19 7.81
C LYS A 42 -22.18 -3.24 8.84
N GLN A 43 -22.69 -3.22 10.06
CA GLN A 43 -22.14 -2.38 11.14
C GLN A 43 -20.66 -2.71 11.42
N LEU A 44 -20.31 -3.99 11.43
CA LEU A 44 -18.93 -4.45 11.64
C LEU A 44 -18.02 -4.08 10.46
N LEU A 45 -18.52 -4.23 9.22
CA LEU A 45 -17.82 -3.80 8.01
C LEU A 45 -17.50 -2.29 8.07
N GLU A 46 -18.50 -1.46 8.39
CA GLU A 46 -18.30 -0.01 8.47
C GLU A 46 -17.45 0.42 9.67
N ALA A 47 -17.48 -0.29 10.79
CA ALA A 47 -16.57 -0.06 11.91
C ALA A 47 -15.12 -0.36 11.52
N SER A 48 -14.90 -1.41 10.74
CA SER A 48 -13.58 -1.76 10.21
C SER A 48 -13.10 -0.70 9.22
N ARG A 49 -13.98 -0.20 8.35
CA ARG A 49 -13.67 0.88 7.39
C ARG A 49 -13.24 2.16 8.11
N ARG A 50 -13.98 2.58 9.14
CA ARG A 50 -13.59 3.73 10.00
C ARG A 50 -12.23 3.55 10.64
N THR A 51 -11.87 2.34 11.05
CA THR A 51 -10.56 2.06 11.64
C THR A 51 -9.41 2.31 10.66
N LEU A 52 -9.54 1.83 9.41
CA LEU A 52 -8.52 2.06 8.38
C LEU A 52 -8.47 3.52 7.95
N ALA A 53 -9.63 4.16 7.80
CA ALA A 53 -9.73 5.58 7.46
C ALA A 53 -8.96 6.44 8.49
N LYS A 54 -9.18 6.19 9.78
CA LYS A 54 -8.46 6.90 10.86
C LYS A 54 -6.94 6.72 10.79
N ILE A 55 -6.45 5.53 10.44
CA ILE A 55 -5.01 5.26 10.32
C ILE A 55 -4.41 6.01 9.13
N LEU A 56 -5.18 6.18 8.05
CA LEU A 56 -4.77 6.86 6.83
C LEU A 56 -5.06 8.37 6.83
N ASN A 57 -5.60 8.93 7.93
CA ASN A 57 -6.09 10.31 7.99
C ASN A 57 -7.06 10.65 6.84
N ALA A 58 -8.01 9.73 6.59
CA ALA A 58 -9.00 9.79 5.52
C ALA A 58 -10.43 9.76 6.06
N GLU A 59 -11.39 10.10 5.22
CA GLU A 59 -12.81 9.90 5.51
C GLU A 59 -13.19 8.42 5.31
N THR A 60 -14.23 7.99 6.01
CA THR A 60 -14.66 6.58 6.00
C THR A 60 -15.04 6.10 4.60
N ASP A 61 -15.70 6.94 3.84
CA ASP A 61 -16.18 6.66 2.50
C ASP A 61 -15.08 6.67 1.41
N GLU A 62 -13.87 7.09 1.77
CA GLU A 62 -12.69 7.05 0.88
C GLU A 62 -11.95 5.70 0.92
N ILE A 63 -12.35 4.76 1.78
CA ILE A 63 -11.72 3.45 1.90
C ILE A 63 -12.51 2.41 1.11
N ILE A 64 -11.84 1.66 0.27
CA ILE A 64 -12.39 0.57 -0.56
C ILE A 64 -11.68 -0.73 -0.18
N PHE A 65 -12.44 -1.77 0.17
CA PHE A 65 -11.88 -3.09 0.50
C PHE A 65 -11.62 -3.94 -0.74
N THR A 66 -10.54 -4.70 -0.69
CA THR A 66 -10.07 -5.56 -1.79
C THR A 66 -9.61 -6.93 -1.27
N GLY A 67 -9.18 -7.80 -2.18
CA GLY A 67 -8.60 -9.11 -1.86
C GLY A 67 -7.11 -9.08 -1.53
N GLY A 68 -6.45 -7.90 -1.51
CA GLY A 68 -5.03 -7.76 -1.20
C GLY A 68 -4.37 -6.59 -1.90
N GLY A 69 -3.07 -6.37 -1.63
CA GLY A 69 -2.33 -5.23 -2.16
C GLY A 69 -2.29 -5.16 -3.70
N SER A 70 -2.13 -6.30 -4.36
CA SER A 70 -2.09 -6.35 -5.84
C SER A 70 -3.43 -5.92 -6.45
N GLU A 71 -4.56 -6.37 -5.91
CA GLU A 71 -5.88 -5.92 -6.36
C GLU A 71 -6.11 -4.45 -5.99
N SER A 72 -5.61 -4.00 -4.82
CA SER A 72 -5.67 -2.59 -4.42
C SER A 72 -4.95 -1.69 -5.42
N ASN A 73 -3.72 -2.02 -5.81
CA ASN A 73 -2.95 -1.28 -6.82
C ASN A 73 -3.72 -1.22 -8.15
N GLN A 74 -4.22 -2.37 -8.61
CA GLN A 74 -4.91 -2.46 -9.88
C GLN A 74 -6.19 -1.62 -9.91
N LEU A 75 -7.05 -1.76 -8.89
CA LEU A 75 -8.33 -1.06 -8.84
C LEU A 75 -8.16 0.44 -8.57
N ALA A 76 -7.22 0.83 -7.70
CA ALA A 76 -6.91 2.22 -7.43
C ALA A 76 -6.44 2.96 -8.69
N ILE A 77 -5.45 2.40 -9.41
CA ILE A 77 -4.93 3.00 -10.64
C ILE A 77 -6.02 3.07 -11.72
N LYS A 78 -6.81 2.02 -11.91
CA LYS A 78 -7.94 2.04 -12.86
C LYS A 78 -9.00 3.08 -12.50
N ALA A 79 -9.35 3.20 -11.22
CA ALA A 79 -10.31 4.21 -10.77
C ALA A 79 -9.78 5.62 -11.08
N LEU A 80 -8.51 5.91 -10.80
CA LEU A 80 -7.89 7.19 -11.16
C LEU A 80 -7.92 7.43 -12.68
N LEU A 81 -7.51 6.46 -13.48
CA LEU A 81 -7.49 6.61 -14.94
C LEU A 81 -8.89 6.77 -15.55
N SER A 82 -9.92 6.23 -14.90
CA SER A 82 -11.31 6.40 -15.36
C SER A 82 -11.85 7.82 -15.20
N SER A 83 -11.21 8.64 -14.35
CA SER A 83 -11.58 10.03 -14.06
C SER A 83 -10.90 11.06 -14.98
N VAL A 84 -9.89 10.65 -15.77
CA VAL A 84 -9.15 11.58 -16.61
C VAL A 84 -9.69 11.64 -18.03
N ASP A 85 -9.45 12.78 -18.70
CA ASP A 85 -9.76 12.97 -20.09
C ASP A 85 -8.90 12.06 -20.98
N SER A 86 -9.46 11.54 -22.07
CA SER A 86 -8.80 10.63 -23.02
C SER A 86 -7.58 11.24 -23.72
N THR A 87 -7.44 12.56 -23.71
CA THR A 87 -6.25 13.27 -24.24
C THR A 87 -5.05 13.12 -23.30
N LYS A 88 -5.27 12.80 -22.04
CA LYS A 88 -4.25 12.56 -21.02
C LYS A 88 -3.87 11.08 -21.00
N ASN A 89 -2.91 10.69 -21.79
CA ASN A 89 -2.51 9.29 -21.99
C ASN A 89 -1.04 9.00 -21.66
N HIS A 90 -0.36 9.90 -20.94
CA HIS A 90 1.00 9.69 -20.46
C HIS A 90 0.98 9.38 -18.97
N LEU A 91 1.73 8.36 -18.56
CA LEU A 91 1.84 7.86 -17.20
C LEU A 91 3.31 7.82 -16.78
N ILE A 92 3.60 8.12 -15.54
CA ILE A 92 4.95 8.00 -14.97
C ILE A 92 4.94 6.98 -13.85
N VAL A 93 5.89 6.05 -13.84
CA VAL A 93 6.01 4.98 -12.86
C VAL A 93 7.46 4.79 -12.42
N SER A 94 7.69 4.44 -11.16
CA SER A 94 9.03 4.11 -10.70
C SER A 94 9.49 2.75 -11.28
N GLU A 95 10.78 2.61 -11.61
CA GLU A 95 11.38 1.34 -12.05
C GLU A 95 11.42 0.29 -10.95
N VAL A 96 11.39 0.71 -9.69
CA VAL A 96 11.54 -0.16 -8.52
C VAL A 96 10.20 -0.56 -7.87
N GLU A 97 9.08 -0.40 -8.59
CA GLU A 97 7.75 -0.80 -8.12
C GLU A 97 7.61 -2.30 -7.88
N HIS A 98 6.64 -2.66 -7.04
CA HIS A 98 6.19 -4.05 -6.93
C HIS A 98 5.64 -4.57 -8.27
N SER A 99 5.79 -5.87 -8.54
CA SER A 99 5.35 -6.52 -9.79
C SER A 99 3.89 -6.24 -10.15
N SER A 100 2.99 -6.09 -9.16
CA SER A 100 1.58 -5.76 -9.41
C SER A 100 1.38 -4.39 -10.07
N VAL A 101 2.23 -3.42 -9.78
CA VAL A 101 2.21 -2.10 -10.43
C VAL A 101 2.94 -2.16 -11.76
N ARG A 102 4.15 -2.73 -11.81
CA ARG A 102 4.93 -2.86 -13.06
C ARG A 102 4.14 -3.55 -14.16
N ASN A 103 3.58 -4.73 -13.86
CA ASN A 103 2.81 -5.51 -14.85
C ASN A 103 1.55 -4.77 -15.32
N LEU A 104 0.90 -4.01 -14.43
CA LEU A 104 -0.24 -3.17 -14.81
C LEU A 104 0.19 -2.05 -15.77
N PHE A 105 1.29 -1.36 -15.51
CA PHE A 105 1.78 -0.31 -16.38
C PHE A 105 2.23 -0.85 -17.75
N GLU A 106 2.85 -2.04 -17.81
CA GLU A 106 3.12 -2.72 -19.07
C GLU A 106 1.85 -3.08 -19.84
N GLN A 107 0.78 -3.47 -19.14
CA GLN A 107 -0.52 -3.72 -19.77
C GLN A 107 -1.14 -2.43 -20.30
N LEU A 108 -1.07 -1.33 -19.54
CA LEU A 108 -1.55 -0.01 -19.98
C LEU A 108 -0.78 0.50 -21.19
N GLU A 109 0.54 0.30 -21.24
CA GLU A 109 1.38 0.63 -22.42
C GLU A 109 0.92 -0.14 -23.66
N ARG A 110 0.68 -1.45 -23.54
CA ARG A 110 0.12 -2.27 -24.63
C ARG A 110 -1.29 -1.82 -25.06
N SER A 111 -2.01 -1.14 -24.16
CA SER A 111 -3.35 -0.59 -24.42
C SER A 111 -3.33 0.83 -25.02
N GLY A 112 -2.13 1.38 -25.29
CA GLY A 112 -1.95 2.67 -25.99
C GLY A 112 -1.59 3.85 -25.09
N PHE A 113 -1.36 3.65 -23.78
CA PHE A 113 -0.75 4.68 -22.94
C PHE A 113 0.74 4.81 -23.23
N ILE A 114 1.26 6.02 -23.06
CA ILE A 114 2.70 6.29 -23.07
C ILE A 114 3.19 6.17 -21.62
N VAL A 115 4.18 5.32 -21.36
CA VAL A 115 4.71 5.09 -20.02
C VAL A 115 6.16 5.55 -19.94
N SER A 116 6.44 6.53 -19.08
CA SER A 116 7.80 6.92 -18.71
C SER A 116 8.17 6.25 -17.38
N LYS A 117 9.35 5.64 -17.35
CA LYS A 117 9.90 5.02 -16.13
C LYS A 117 10.91 5.97 -15.51
N ILE A 118 10.81 6.21 -14.20
CA ILE A 118 11.79 6.97 -13.45
C ILE A 118 12.64 6.03 -12.60
N GLY A 119 13.96 6.15 -12.75
CA GLY A 119 14.95 5.42 -11.96
C GLY A 119 15.12 5.99 -10.55
N VAL A 120 16.02 5.36 -9.79
CA VAL A 120 16.44 5.81 -8.46
C VAL A 120 17.94 6.05 -8.43
N ASP A 121 18.40 6.92 -7.55
CA ASP A 121 19.82 7.16 -7.30
C ASP A 121 20.48 5.95 -6.59
N SER A 122 21.79 5.99 -6.37
CA SER A 122 22.54 4.95 -5.66
C SER A 122 22.07 4.72 -4.21
N LEU A 123 21.26 5.61 -3.66
CA LEU A 123 20.63 5.49 -2.34
C LEU A 123 19.18 5.00 -2.43
N GLY A 124 18.70 4.64 -3.63
CA GLY A 124 17.35 4.14 -3.85
C GLY A 124 16.27 5.23 -3.87
N ARG A 125 16.61 6.52 -4.04
CA ARG A 125 15.68 7.66 -3.98
C ARG A 125 15.37 8.20 -5.38
N ILE A 126 14.14 8.63 -5.57
CA ILE A 126 13.70 9.33 -6.79
C ILE A 126 14.13 10.80 -6.72
N SER A 127 14.68 11.29 -7.82
CA SER A 127 14.99 12.71 -8.02
C SER A 127 13.72 13.48 -8.40
N ILE A 128 13.32 14.45 -7.57
CA ILE A 128 12.15 15.30 -7.84
C ILE A 128 12.34 16.12 -9.12
N ASN A 129 13.57 16.59 -9.40
CA ASN A 129 13.85 17.34 -10.61
C ASN A 129 13.73 16.47 -11.87
N GLU A 130 14.22 15.21 -11.82
CA GLU A 130 14.04 14.27 -12.94
C GLU A 130 12.57 13.91 -13.13
N LEU A 131 11.83 13.72 -12.03
CA LEU A 131 10.38 13.48 -12.10
C LEU A 131 9.66 14.65 -12.76
N GLU A 132 9.98 15.91 -12.40
CA GLU A 132 9.38 17.09 -13.01
C GLU A 132 9.71 17.20 -14.51
N ASN A 133 10.93 16.85 -14.92
CA ASN A 133 11.35 16.86 -16.34
C ASN A 133 10.60 15.81 -17.20
N LEU A 134 10.07 14.74 -16.62
CA LEU A 134 9.27 13.74 -17.32
C LEU A 134 7.81 14.19 -17.54
N ILE A 135 7.34 15.23 -16.82
CA ILE A 135 5.96 15.71 -16.92
C ILE A 135 5.74 16.38 -18.28
N THR A 136 4.67 16.02 -18.92
CA THR A 136 4.20 16.62 -20.19
C THR A 136 2.76 17.10 -20.04
N GLU A 137 2.26 17.86 -21.01
CA GLU A 137 0.85 18.27 -21.04
C GLU A 137 -0.12 17.06 -21.11
N ARG A 138 0.35 15.91 -21.59
CA ARG A 138 -0.42 14.67 -21.69
C ARG A 138 -0.34 13.79 -20.44
N THR A 139 0.46 14.16 -19.45
CA THR A 139 0.61 13.37 -18.22
C THR A 139 -0.70 13.36 -17.42
N ALA A 140 -1.14 12.16 -17.05
CA ALA A 140 -2.35 11.92 -16.28
C ALA A 140 -2.04 11.52 -14.83
N LEU A 141 -1.12 10.57 -14.65
CA LEU A 141 -0.88 9.87 -13.40
C LEU A 141 0.61 9.65 -13.16
N ILE A 142 0.99 9.83 -11.92
CA ILE A 142 2.28 9.40 -11.36
C ILE A 142 2.01 8.30 -10.34
N SER A 143 2.73 7.16 -10.44
CA SER A 143 2.65 6.06 -9.49
C SER A 143 4.03 5.74 -8.95
N ILE A 144 4.23 5.96 -7.65
CA ILE A 144 5.51 5.76 -6.96
C ILE A 144 5.24 5.10 -5.62
N GLN A 145 5.86 3.93 -5.37
CA GLN A 145 5.75 3.25 -4.08
C GLN A 145 6.30 4.12 -2.94
N HIS A 146 5.66 4.07 -1.77
CA HIS A 146 6.10 4.85 -0.62
C HIS A 146 7.41 4.32 -0.02
N ALA A 147 7.58 2.99 0.04
CA ALA A 147 8.86 2.39 0.40
C ALA A 147 9.11 1.09 -0.37
N ASN A 148 10.37 0.87 -0.69
CA ASN A 148 10.81 -0.33 -1.39
C ASN A 148 10.81 -1.56 -0.47
N SER A 149 10.34 -2.70 -0.96
CA SER A 149 10.21 -3.94 -0.20
C SER A 149 11.54 -4.67 0.06
N GLU A 150 12.59 -4.36 -0.67
CA GLU A 150 13.90 -5.02 -0.59
C GLU A 150 14.90 -4.17 0.20
N THR A 151 14.98 -2.88 -0.12
CA THR A 151 15.92 -1.96 0.52
C THR A 151 15.32 -1.23 1.73
N GLY A 152 14.00 -1.11 1.80
CA GLY A 152 13.29 -0.34 2.82
C GLY A 152 13.34 1.17 2.62
N VAL A 153 13.96 1.68 1.56
CA VAL A 153 14.10 3.12 1.29
C VAL A 153 12.74 3.76 1.11
N ILE A 154 12.51 4.86 1.84
CA ILE A 154 11.27 5.64 1.84
C ILE A 154 11.41 6.79 0.86
N GLN A 155 10.45 6.97 -0.04
CA GLN A 155 10.38 8.09 -0.97
C GLN A 155 9.73 9.31 -0.32
N ASP A 156 10.11 10.50 -0.77
CA ASP A 156 9.58 11.78 -0.28
C ASP A 156 8.20 12.06 -0.94
N VAL A 157 7.19 11.36 -0.46
CA VAL A 157 5.83 11.44 -1.00
C VAL A 157 5.18 12.81 -0.79
N GLU A 158 5.63 13.58 0.19
CA GLU A 158 5.18 14.97 0.38
C GLU A 158 5.63 15.83 -0.80
N LYS A 159 6.92 15.80 -1.15
CA LYS A 159 7.43 16.56 -2.31
C LYS A 159 6.80 16.10 -3.62
N ILE A 160 6.61 14.77 -3.78
CA ILE A 160 5.93 14.23 -4.96
C ILE A 160 4.48 14.73 -5.02
N GLY A 161 3.74 14.67 -3.90
CA GLY A 161 2.37 15.16 -3.82
C GLY A 161 2.23 16.66 -4.06
N LEU A 162 3.21 17.48 -3.60
CA LEU A 162 3.25 18.90 -3.92
C LEU A 162 3.50 19.15 -5.42
N LEU A 163 4.40 18.36 -6.03
CA LEU A 163 4.69 18.43 -7.46
C LEU A 163 3.46 18.06 -8.29
N THR A 164 2.80 16.94 -7.97
CA THR A 164 1.61 16.50 -8.71
C THR A 164 0.48 17.51 -8.62
N LYS A 165 0.24 18.10 -7.45
CA LYS A 165 -0.75 19.18 -7.27
C LYS A 165 -0.42 20.42 -8.07
N LYS A 166 0.86 20.84 -8.11
CA LYS A 166 1.33 21.99 -8.90
C LYS A 166 0.98 21.82 -10.39
N HIS A 167 1.07 20.60 -10.90
CA HIS A 167 0.82 20.28 -12.31
C HIS A 167 -0.59 19.74 -12.60
N GLY A 168 -1.47 19.62 -11.59
CA GLY A 168 -2.83 19.07 -11.75
C GLY A 168 -2.85 17.62 -12.18
N LEU A 169 -1.90 16.82 -11.66
CA LEU A 169 -1.73 15.39 -11.96
C LEU A 169 -2.27 14.53 -10.83
N LEU A 170 -2.67 13.30 -11.16
CA LEU A 170 -3.06 12.30 -10.18
C LEU A 170 -1.84 11.60 -9.59
N PHE A 171 -1.90 11.26 -8.30
CA PHE A 171 -0.84 10.56 -7.60
C PHE A 171 -1.35 9.31 -6.88
N HIS A 172 -0.86 8.14 -7.33
CA HIS A 172 -1.02 6.85 -6.66
C HIS A 172 0.26 6.45 -5.94
N SER A 173 0.15 5.84 -4.76
CA SER A 173 1.29 5.23 -4.07
C SER A 173 0.96 3.86 -3.51
N ASP A 174 1.81 2.87 -3.80
CA ASP A 174 1.82 1.60 -3.09
C ASP A 174 2.42 1.80 -1.70
N CYS A 175 1.56 1.83 -0.68
CA CYS A 175 1.94 1.99 0.71
C CYS A 175 1.91 0.65 1.49
N VAL A 176 1.90 -0.48 0.81
CA VAL A 176 1.82 -1.83 1.42
C VAL A 176 2.94 -2.05 2.44
N GLN A 177 4.14 -1.54 2.20
CA GLN A 177 5.26 -1.68 3.14
C GLN A 177 5.25 -0.66 4.28
N THR A 178 4.64 0.49 4.09
CA THR A 178 4.66 1.61 5.06
C THR A 178 3.42 1.68 5.95
N PHE A 179 2.30 1.12 5.50
CA PHE A 179 1.04 1.13 6.23
C PHE A 179 1.19 0.58 7.66
N CYS A 180 0.69 1.30 8.64
CA CYS A 180 0.80 1.04 10.08
C CYS A 180 2.23 1.06 10.68
N LYS A 181 3.28 1.26 9.88
CA LYS A 181 4.67 1.30 10.35
C LYS A 181 5.20 2.73 10.49
N ILE A 182 4.78 3.59 9.58
CA ILE A 182 5.02 5.04 9.63
C ILE A 182 3.71 5.79 9.39
N GLY A 183 3.70 7.11 9.64
CA GLY A 183 2.55 7.97 9.33
C GLY A 183 2.32 8.07 7.82
N ILE A 184 1.07 8.00 7.40
CA ILE A 184 0.64 8.26 6.02
C ILE A 184 -0.40 9.38 6.08
N GLU A 185 -0.13 10.45 5.37
CA GLU A 185 -1.02 11.60 5.27
C GLU A 185 -1.76 11.56 3.92
N SER A 186 -3.01 11.12 3.91
CA SER A 186 -3.82 10.95 2.69
C SER A 186 -3.86 12.22 1.81
N LYS A 187 -3.73 13.39 2.41
CA LYS A 187 -3.71 14.68 1.69
C LYS A 187 -2.65 14.79 0.58
N TRP A 188 -1.62 13.95 0.58
CA TRP A 188 -0.56 13.97 -0.44
C TRP A 188 -0.88 13.13 -1.66
N PHE A 189 -1.92 12.30 -1.60
CA PHE A 189 -2.25 11.30 -2.61
C PHE A 189 -3.67 11.46 -3.13
N ASP A 190 -3.92 10.94 -4.32
CA ASP A 190 -5.27 10.70 -4.82
C ASP A 190 -5.72 9.26 -4.56
N ALA A 191 -4.76 8.32 -4.51
CA ALA A 191 -5.02 6.95 -4.06
C ALA A 191 -3.80 6.32 -3.36
N VAL A 192 -4.06 5.47 -2.36
CA VAL A 192 -3.06 4.73 -1.58
C VAL A 192 -3.47 3.29 -1.45
N SER A 193 -2.62 2.35 -1.83
CA SER A 193 -2.88 0.91 -1.71
C SER A 193 -2.23 0.31 -0.47
N VAL A 194 -2.96 -0.57 0.24
CA VAL A 194 -2.51 -1.26 1.46
C VAL A 194 -2.92 -2.74 1.46
N SER A 195 -2.21 -3.56 2.25
CA SER A 195 -2.45 -4.99 2.34
C SER A 195 -2.43 -5.49 3.78
N SER A 196 -3.35 -6.38 4.11
CA SER A 196 -3.54 -6.93 5.44
C SER A 196 -2.35 -7.77 5.92
N HIS A 197 -1.85 -8.67 5.07
CA HIS A 197 -0.82 -9.64 5.45
C HIS A 197 0.59 -9.05 5.68
N LYS A 198 0.77 -7.76 5.47
CA LYS A 198 2.03 -7.03 5.78
C LYS A 198 1.99 -6.36 7.16
N VAL A 199 0.84 -6.42 7.83
CA VAL A 199 0.58 -5.81 9.14
C VAL A 199 -0.07 -6.81 10.10
N TYR A 200 0.33 -8.09 9.99
CA TYR A 200 -0.14 -9.18 10.85
C TYR A 200 -1.65 -9.47 10.75
N GLY A 201 -2.27 -9.11 9.64
CA GLY A 201 -3.63 -9.49 9.32
C GLY A 201 -3.70 -10.71 8.37
N PRO A 202 -4.91 -11.20 8.06
CA PRO A 202 -5.09 -12.37 7.19
C PRO A 202 -4.69 -12.07 5.74
N LYS A 203 -4.25 -13.12 5.02
CA LYS A 203 -4.10 -13.08 3.56
C LYS A 203 -5.48 -12.97 2.89
N GLY A 204 -5.52 -12.52 1.64
CA GLY A 204 -6.77 -12.41 0.88
C GLY A 204 -7.64 -11.21 1.29
N VAL A 205 -7.05 -10.20 1.94
CA VAL A 205 -7.68 -8.92 2.28
C VAL A 205 -6.71 -7.78 2.07
N GLY A 206 -7.19 -6.69 1.50
CA GLY A 206 -6.50 -5.43 1.36
C GLY A 206 -7.49 -4.28 1.35
N ALA A 207 -6.99 -3.09 1.13
CA ALA A 207 -7.81 -1.91 0.92
C ALA A 207 -7.03 -0.87 0.12
N PHE A 208 -7.73 0.10 -0.42
CA PHE A 208 -7.11 1.33 -0.88
C PHE A 208 -7.93 2.55 -0.46
N TYR A 209 -7.24 3.63 -0.24
CA TYR A 209 -7.80 4.97 -0.15
C TYR A 209 -8.00 5.52 -1.55
N LEU A 210 -9.14 6.14 -1.80
CA LEU A 210 -9.41 6.92 -3.00
C LEU A 210 -10.02 8.25 -2.57
N SER A 211 -9.37 9.35 -2.93
CA SER A 211 -9.84 10.69 -2.60
C SER A 211 -11.26 10.90 -3.12
N LYS A 212 -12.13 11.47 -2.29
CA LYS A 212 -13.51 11.84 -2.66
C LYS A 212 -13.59 12.88 -3.79
N SER A 213 -12.47 13.56 -4.09
CA SER A 213 -12.38 14.48 -5.23
C SER A 213 -12.33 13.78 -6.58
N ILE A 214 -12.10 12.46 -6.61
CA ILE A 214 -11.99 11.67 -7.83
C ILE A 214 -13.37 11.24 -8.32
N ASP A 215 -13.78 11.76 -9.47
CA ASP A 215 -15.04 11.37 -10.15
C ASP A 215 -14.78 10.15 -11.04
N PHE A 216 -14.63 8.99 -10.40
CA PHE A 216 -14.34 7.74 -11.09
C PHE A 216 -15.58 7.09 -11.71
N LYS A 217 -15.38 6.32 -12.77
CA LYS A 217 -16.42 5.48 -13.37
C LYS A 217 -16.40 4.10 -12.70
N PRO A 218 -17.57 3.58 -12.24
CA PRO A 218 -17.65 2.24 -11.66
C PRO A 218 -17.13 1.17 -12.63
N GLU A 219 -16.23 0.31 -12.14
CA GLU A 219 -15.71 -0.85 -12.93
C GLU A 219 -16.80 -1.89 -13.17
N VAL A 220 -17.76 -2.03 -12.23
CA VAL A 220 -18.88 -2.94 -12.30
C VAL A 220 -20.19 -2.16 -12.14
N PRO A 221 -20.76 -1.64 -13.25
CA PRO A 221 -21.98 -0.87 -13.20
C PRO A 221 -23.15 -1.66 -12.60
N GLY A 222 -24.01 -0.98 -11.81
CA GLY A 222 -25.19 -1.57 -11.20
C GLY A 222 -24.96 -2.29 -9.86
N THR A 223 -23.73 -2.39 -9.38
CA THR A 223 -23.44 -2.85 -8.01
C THR A 223 -23.21 -1.66 -7.06
N SER A 224 -23.70 -1.77 -5.82
CA SER A 224 -23.43 -0.80 -4.76
C SER A 224 -22.24 -1.18 -3.88
N GLN A 225 -21.77 -2.42 -3.99
CA GLN A 225 -20.64 -2.93 -3.20
C GLN A 225 -19.37 -2.17 -3.57
N GLU A 226 -18.63 -1.75 -2.54
CA GLU A 226 -17.39 -0.98 -2.71
C GLU A 226 -17.50 0.11 -3.79
N LYS A 227 -18.59 0.84 -3.78
CA LYS A 227 -18.92 1.95 -4.73
C LYS A 227 -18.91 1.52 -6.21
N GLY A 228 -19.17 0.27 -6.51
CA GLY A 228 -19.10 -0.26 -7.87
C GLY A 228 -17.71 -0.46 -8.44
N ILE A 229 -16.67 -0.21 -7.66
CA ILE A 229 -15.28 -0.48 -8.05
C ILE A 229 -14.99 -1.98 -7.96
N LYS A 230 -15.58 -2.64 -6.96
CA LYS A 230 -15.42 -4.09 -6.75
C LYS A 230 -16.77 -4.72 -6.40
N ALA A 231 -17.17 -5.70 -7.18
CA ALA A 231 -18.34 -6.53 -6.90
C ALA A 231 -17.97 -7.74 -6.03
N GLY A 232 -19.01 -8.40 -5.49
CA GLY A 232 -18.90 -9.62 -4.70
C GLY A 232 -19.14 -9.39 -3.21
N THR A 233 -19.67 -10.38 -2.52
CA THR A 233 -19.94 -10.32 -1.08
C THR A 233 -18.65 -10.01 -0.32
N GLN A 234 -18.68 -8.99 0.53
CA GLN A 234 -17.51 -8.58 1.31
C GLN A 234 -17.12 -9.66 2.33
N ASN A 235 -15.83 -9.90 2.45
CA ASN A 235 -15.24 -10.80 3.45
C ASN A 235 -15.21 -10.12 4.82
N VAL A 236 -16.36 -10.01 5.49
CA VAL A 236 -16.51 -9.28 6.75
C VAL A 236 -15.54 -9.77 7.82
N ALA A 237 -15.37 -11.09 7.94
CA ALA A 237 -14.46 -11.69 8.91
C ALA A 237 -13.00 -11.32 8.65
N GLY A 238 -12.55 -11.42 7.40
CA GLY A 238 -11.20 -11.01 7.01
C GLY A 238 -10.96 -9.52 7.18
N ILE A 239 -11.97 -8.70 6.85
CA ILE A 239 -11.90 -7.23 6.97
C ILE A 239 -11.83 -6.81 8.44
N ALA A 240 -12.65 -7.40 9.32
CA ALA A 240 -12.60 -7.11 10.76
C ALA A 240 -11.27 -7.54 11.38
N SER A 241 -10.76 -8.69 10.99
CA SER A 241 -9.44 -9.18 11.38
C SER A 241 -8.31 -8.24 10.90
N PHE A 242 -8.38 -7.79 9.65
CA PHE A 242 -7.44 -6.79 9.11
C PHE A 242 -7.47 -5.48 9.90
N ALA A 243 -8.65 -4.93 10.15
CA ALA A 243 -8.80 -3.69 10.94
C ALA A 243 -8.23 -3.84 12.36
N THR A 244 -8.42 -5.01 12.98
CA THR A 244 -7.86 -5.33 14.30
C THR A 244 -6.34 -5.37 14.25
N ALA A 245 -5.76 -6.11 13.30
CA ALA A 245 -4.32 -6.20 13.12
C ALA A 245 -3.70 -4.83 12.83
N ALA A 246 -4.32 -4.04 11.94
CA ALA A 246 -3.87 -2.69 11.61
C ALA A 246 -3.88 -1.77 12.84
N LYS A 247 -4.94 -1.80 13.65
CA LYS A 247 -5.03 -1.01 14.89
C LYS A 247 -3.92 -1.37 15.86
N LEU A 248 -3.65 -2.66 16.08
CA LEU A 248 -2.60 -3.13 16.98
C LEU A 248 -1.21 -2.75 16.49
N THR A 249 -0.93 -2.97 15.22
CA THR A 249 0.36 -2.61 14.59
C THR A 249 0.60 -1.11 14.65
N TYR A 250 -0.41 -0.31 14.34
CA TYR A 250 -0.30 1.15 14.36
C TYR A 250 -0.08 1.70 15.77
N ALA A 251 -0.74 1.12 16.78
CA ALA A 251 -0.57 1.53 18.18
C ALA A 251 0.86 1.28 18.69
N ASN A 252 1.47 0.16 18.27
CA ASN A 252 2.80 -0.27 18.75
C ASN A 252 3.95 0.22 17.86
N ARG A 253 3.68 1.01 16.77
CA ARG A 253 4.67 1.35 15.74
C ARG A 253 5.92 2.05 16.25
N ALA A 254 5.79 2.90 17.29
CA ALA A 254 6.91 3.66 17.82
C ALA A 254 7.90 2.74 18.57
N ASP A 255 7.38 1.86 19.42
CA ASP A 255 8.20 0.89 20.17
C ASP A 255 8.85 -0.12 19.22
N GLU A 256 8.08 -0.60 18.24
CA GLU A 256 8.60 -1.49 17.18
C GLU A 256 9.68 -0.83 16.34
N TYR A 257 9.55 0.44 16.01
CA TYR A 257 10.60 1.18 15.29
C TYR A 257 11.93 1.14 16.07
N VAL A 258 11.89 1.44 17.36
CA VAL A 258 13.09 1.41 18.22
C VAL A 258 13.65 0.01 18.31
N ARG A 259 12.81 -1.00 18.60
CA ARG A 259 13.22 -2.40 18.72
C ARG A 259 13.87 -2.93 17.44
N LEU A 260 13.24 -2.70 16.29
CA LEU A 260 13.73 -3.18 15.00
C LEU A 260 15.00 -2.46 14.55
N THR A 261 15.13 -1.16 14.84
CA THR A 261 16.37 -0.42 14.60
C THR A 261 17.53 -1.01 15.39
N MET A 262 17.33 -1.35 16.66
CA MET A 262 18.34 -2.01 17.48
C MET A 262 18.72 -3.40 16.94
N LEU A 263 17.74 -4.20 16.52
CA LEU A 263 17.99 -5.52 15.93
C LEU A 263 18.77 -5.43 14.63
N ARG A 264 18.43 -4.47 13.78
CA ARG A 264 19.14 -4.19 12.54
C ARG A 264 20.61 -3.85 12.80
N SER A 265 20.88 -2.94 13.73
CA SER A 265 22.27 -2.61 14.13
C SER A 265 23.02 -3.83 14.63
N LYS A 266 22.40 -4.66 15.49
CA LYS A 266 23.03 -5.89 15.97
C LYS A 266 23.41 -6.86 14.86
N ILE A 267 22.57 -7.00 13.82
CA ILE A 267 22.86 -7.87 12.67
C ILE A 267 24.07 -7.32 11.89
N ILE A 268 24.08 -6.03 11.58
CA ILE A 268 25.16 -5.38 10.84
C ILE A 268 26.49 -5.47 11.62
N ASP A 269 26.46 -5.15 12.91
CA ASP A 269 27.65 -5.21 13.78
C ASP A 269 28.14 -6.65 13.95
N GLY A 270 27.22 -7.63 14.02
CA GLY A 270 27.56 -9.06 14.07
C GLY A 270 28.35 -9.50 12.85
N PHE A 271 27.95 -9.12 11.64
CA PHE A 271 28.71 -9.43 10.42
C PHE A 271 30.07 -8.74 10.41
N LYS A 272 30.13 -7.45 10.74
CA LYS A 272 31.40 -6.70 10.82
C LYS A 272 32.38 -7.35 11.80
N ASN A 273 31.90 -7.71 12.99
CA ASN A 273 32.73 -8.35 14.02
C ASN A 273 33.20 -9.77 13.64
N SER A 274 32.47 -10.44 12.76
CA SER A 274 32.83 -11.75 12.22
C SER A 274 33.77 -11.68 11.00
N GLY A 275 34.19 -10.48 10.58
CA GLY A 275 35.01 -10.26 9.40
C GLY A 275 34.29 -10.49 8.07
N ILE A 276 32.95 -10.49 8.09
CA ILE A 276 32.13 -10.63 6.88
C ILE A 276 31.78 -9.23 6.35
N GLU A 277 32.30 -8.95 5.15
CA GLU A 277 32.04 -7.67 4.48
C GLU A 277 30.63 -7.65 3.88
N CYS A 278 29.77 -6.74 4.36
CA CYS A 278 28.43 -6.55 3.83
C CYS A 278 28.10 -5.06 3.71
N VAL A 279 27.24 -4.74 2.75
CA VAL A 279 26.72 -3.40 2.49
C VAL A 279 25.22 -3.41 2.78
N ASP A 280 24.76 -2.47 3.60
CA ASP A 280 23.33 -2.19 3.77
C ASP A 280 22.85 -1.35 2.57
N GLU A 281 22.03 -1.95 1.72
CA GLU A 281 21.59 -1.36 0.45
C GLU A 281 20.66 -0.18 0.68
N GLY A 282 20.85 0.87 -0.12
CA GLY A 282 20.03 2.08 -0.14
C GLY A 282 20.38 3.11 0.93
N SER A 283 19.50 4.10 1.12
CA SER A 283 19.69 5.19 2.08
C SER A 283 19.70 4.68 3.52
N THR A 284 20.59 5.23 4.35
CA THR A 284 20.63 4.94 5.79
C THR A 284 19.72 5.83 6.62
N GLU A 285 19.26 6.97 6.08
CA GLU A 285 18.49 7.97 6.82
C GLU A 285 16.97 7.77 6.68
N ASN A 286 16.47 7.62 5.46
CA ASN A 286 15.04 7.47 5.19
C ASN A 286 14.72 6.02 4.82
N LYS A 287 14.60 5.16 5.83
CA LYS A 287 14.45 3.72 5.65
C LYS A 287 13.55 3.10 6.71
N LEU A 288 12.73 2.15 6.28
CA LEU A 288 11.94 1.35 7.21
C LEU A 288 12.85 0.53 8.12
N SER A 289 12.59 0.54 9.43
CA SER A 289 13.37 -0.19 10.42
C SER A 289 13.25 -1.72 10.30
N ASN A 290 12.15 -2.20 9.76
CA ASN A 290 11.84 -3.63 9.61
C ASN A 290 12.38 -4.26 8.32
N ILE A 291 13.07 -3.51 7.47
CA ILE A 291 13.67 -4.01 6.22
C ILE A 291 15.16 -3.76 6.26
N LEU A 292 15.92 -4.82 6.02
CA LEU A 292 17.38 -4.79 5.94
C LEU A 292 17.81 -5.54 4.67
N GLY A 293 18.14 -4.79 3.62
CA GLY A 293 18.74 -5.32 2.40
C GLY A 293 20.25 -5.40 2.57
N LEU A 294 20.80 -6.59 2.63
CA LEU A 294 22.24 -6.79 2.76
C LEU A 294 22.82 -7.40 1.47
N ARG A 295 23.86 -6.76 0.94
CA ARG A 295 24.70 -7.34 -0.10
C ARG A 295 26.02 -7.78 0.51
N PHE A 296 26.36 -9.06 0.35
CA PHE A 296 27.61 -9.63 0.78
C PHE A 296 28.63 -9.54 -0.35
N ILE A 297 29.82 -8.97 -0.06
CA ILE A 297 30.85 -8.79 -1.07
C ILE A 297 31.45 -10.16 -1.44
N GLY A 298 31.48 -10.46 -2.75
CA GLY A 298 32.01 -11.72 -3.28
C GLY A 298 31.10 -12.94 -3.15
N MET A 299 29.83 -12.75 -2.77
CA MET A 299 28.81 -13.81 -2.75
C MET A 299 27.72 -13.49 -3.76
N GLU A 300 27.28 -14.52 -4.49
CA GLU A 300 26.10 -14.48 -5.35
C GLU A 300 24.93 -15.10 -4.59
N GLY A 301 23.76 -14.43 -4.57
CA GLY A 301 22.58 -14.85 -3.82
C GLY A 301 21.70 -15.84 -4.60
#